data_ea077bc467e271b77e5110caf15d9c0a
#
_entry.id   ea077bc467e271b77e5110caf15d9c0a
#
_cell.length_a   1.000
_cell.length_b   1.000
_cell.length_c   1.000
_cell.angle_alpha   90.00
_cell.angle_beta   90.00
_cell.angle_gamma   90.00
#
_symmetry.space_group_name_H-M   'P 1'
#
loop_
_entity.id
_entity.type
_entity.pdbx_description
1 polymer ?
#
loop_
_entity_poly.entity_id
_entity_poly.type
_entity_poly.pdbx_seq_one_letter_code
_entity_poly.pdbx_strand_id
1 'polypeptide(L)'
;MKKLKRFKNLFSTIVFLMIALVMLLTATYVLRPLDRDFFRTKLTGFYAEEDESLDIVGLGSSALYRYVNAPLLWEQQGYTSFMLATASQPVALMENLIDETEKTQSPQLYIIETRRYLDQNEVEENRIRIITDNMKYSWNRVAAINKMVKGWENRLPYYLDLIQYHGNWENYTEDSLEYLTNEKKDAMKGWRAISRVTPLEYLDVSQVTAEKPILESYEKELRSLLEKCKKENLNVLFVATPWQATEEEQQMGNYVKRIIEEAGFPYLDGNQHVKEIGLDYGTDFYNDKHTNVAGAEKFTTWLGDYIAEHYDISSEHPKKIVQSWEQASEEQIAADEKAKGKLAARLEALANPQTQPETAQGSSAGTVEAGAQTTESEIETESETDIK
;
A
#
# COMPACT_ATOMS: atom_id res chain seq x y z
N MET A 1 -5.31 33.40 51.04
CA MET A 1 -6.29 32.29 50.90
C MET A 1 -7.06 32.30 49.55
N LYS A 2 -7.64 33.38 49.08
CA LYS A 2 -8.43 33.44 47.81
C LYS A 2 -7.55 33.08 46.55
N LYS A 3 -6.32 33.55 46.44
CA LYS A 3 -5.38 33.23 45.33
C LYS A 3 -5.03 31.74 45.26
N LEU A 4 -4.79 31.12 46.43
CA LEU A 4 -4.44 29.69 46.51
C LEU A 4 -5.61 28.80 46.13
N LYS A 5 -6.83 29.19 46.52
CA LYS A 5 -8.08 28.49 46.11
C LYS A 5 -8.34 28.60 44.60
N ARG A 6 -8.10 29.80 44.01
CA ARG A 6 -8.16 29.96 42.54
C ARG A 6 -7.16 29.12 41.78
N PHE A 7 -5.91 29.07 42.31
CA PHE A 7 -4.84 28.24 41.73
C PHE A 7 -5.20 26.75 41.78
N LYS A 8 -5.69 26.25 42.91
CA LYS A 8 -6.16 24.87 43.07
C LYS A 8 -7.29 24.55 42.10
N ASN A 9 -8.28 25.43 41.97
CA ASN A 9 -9.39 25.21 41.05
C ASN A 9 -8.91 25.19 39.60
N LEU A 10 -8.04 26.14 39.21
CA LEU A 10 -7.48 26.17 37.87
C LEU A 10 -6.67 24.87 37.56
N PHE A 11 -5.84 24.45 38.50
CA PHE A 11 -5.07 23.20 38.38
C PHE A 11 -5.99 21.98 38.23
N SER A 12 -7.03 21.87 39.10
CA SER A 12 -8.01 20.78 39.02
C SER A 12 -8.76 20.79 37.69
N THR A 13 -9.13 21.98 37.18
CA THR A 13 -9.78 22.10 35.88
C THR A 13 -8.86 21.63 34.74
N ILE A 14 -7.58 22.02 34.76
CA ILE A 14 -6.60 21.59 33.76
C ILE A 14 -6.43 20.06 33.81
N VAL A 15 -6.27 19.48 35.00
CA VAL A 15 -6.16 18.02 35.17
C VAL A 15 -7.42 17.31 34.65
N PHE A 16 -8.61 17.81 35.00
CA PHE A 16 -9.85 17.24 34.48
C PHE A 16 -9.93 17.29 32.96
N LEU A 17 -9.59 18.43 32.35
CA LEU A 17 -9.60 18.56 30.89
C LEU A 17 -8.56 17.65 30.21
N MET A 18 -7.38 17.46 30.82
CA MET A 18 -6.39 16.52 30.32
C MET A 18 -6.90 15.07 30.37
N ILE A 19 -7.50 14.67 31.51
CA ILE A 19 -8.10 13.32 31.65
C ILE A 19 -9.22 13.13 30.61
N ALA A 20 -10.12 14.10 30.48
CA ALA A 20 -11.20 14.06 29.50
C ALA A 20 -10.66 13.95 28.06
N LEU A 21 -9.60 14.69 27.73
CA LEU A 21 -8.94 14.61 26.43
C LEU A 21 -8.32 13.22 26.19
N VAL A 22 -7.61 12.68 27.17
CA VAL A 22 -7.04 11.33 27.07
C VAL A 22 -8.13 10.29 26.87
N MET A 23 -9.21 10.36 27.64
CA MET A 23 -10.36 9.46 27.47
C MET A 23 -10.98 9.59 26.08
N LEU A 24 -11.15 10.81 25.57
CA LEU A 24 -11.68 11.06 24.23
C LEU A 24 -10.78 10.47 23.14
N LEU A 25 -9.48 10.71 23.21
CA LEU A 25 -8.50 10.17 22.27
C LEU A 25 -8.47 8.64 22.33
N THR A 26 -8.50 8.05 23.52
CA THR A 26 -8.55 6.60 23.69
C THR A 26 -9.82 6.01 23.06
N ALA A 27 -10.99 6.59 23.37
CA ALA A 27 -12.27 6.15 22.79
C ALA A 27 -12.24 6.27 21.26
N THR A 28 -11.71 7.39 20.74
CA THR A 28 -11.54 7.62 19.31
C THR A 28 -10.74 6.51 18.65
N TYR A 29 -9.62 6.12 19.27
CA TYR A 29 -8.72 5.10 18.73
C TYR A 29 -9.32 3.68 18.80
N VAL A 30 -9.95 3.35 19.92
CA VAL A 30 -10.57 2.03 20.16
C VAL A 30 -11.77 1.78 19.24
N LEU A 31 -12.55 2.83 18.93
CA LEU A 31 -13.74 2.72 18.10
C LEU A 31 -13.46 2.80 16.60
N ARG A 32 -12.21 3.00 16.16
CA ARG A 32 -11.87 2.84 14.74
C ARG A 32 -12.20 1.42 14.29
N PRO A 33 -12.58 1.24 13.01
CA PRO A 33 -12.83 -0.10 12.47
C PRO A 33 -11.63 -1.02 12.71
N LEU A 34 -11.92 -2.28 13.01
CA LEU A 34 -10.89 -3.31 12.99
C LEU A 34 -10.32 -3.42 11.56
N ASP A 35 -9.05 -3.76 11.48
CA ASP A 35 -8.32 -3.86 10.22
C ASP A 35 -8.74 -5.11 9.43
N ARG A 36 -9.90 -5.05 8.79
CA ARG A 36 -10.37 -6.13 7.92
C ARG A 36 -9.57 -6.21 6.63
N ASP A 37 -8.96 -5.09 6.22
CA ASP A 37 -8.27 -4.92 4.94
C ASP A 37 -6.75 -4.71 5.12
N PHE A 38 -6.17 -5.13 6.26
CA PHE A 38 -4.74 -5.04 6.63
C PHE A 38 -4.07 -3.65 6.44
N PHE A 39 -4.80 -2.60 6.11
CA PHE A 39 -4.21 -1.25 5.92
C PHE A 39 -3.80 -0.60 7.23
N ARG A 40 -4.56 -0.84 8.31
CA ARG A 40 -4.16 -0.43 9.65
C ARG A 40 -2.87 -1.15 10.06
N THR A 41 -2.82 -2.48 9.84
CA THR A 41 -1.64 -3.30 10.11
C THR A 41 -0.43 -2.81 9.33
N LYS A 42 -0.56 -2.34 8.08
CA LYS A 42 0.55 -1.78 7.31
C LYS A 42 1.16 -0.55 7.97
N LEU A 43 0.37 0.47 8.31
CA LEU A 43 0.91 1.66 8.96
C LEU A 43 1.43 1.35 10.38
N THR A 44 0.70 0.57 11.16
CA THR A 44 1.17 0.19 12.50
C THR A 44 2.40 -0.72 12.44
N GLY A 45 2.50 -1.60 11.44
CA GLY A 45 3.68 -2.42 11.18
C GLY A 45 4.88 -1.59 10.76
N PHE A 46 4.67 -0.56 9.92
CA PHE A 46 5.73 0.39 9.57
C PHE A 46 6.25 1.13 10.81
N TYR A 47 5.36 1.64 11.68
CA TYR A 47 5.75 2.30 12.92
C TYR A 47 6.42 1.36 13.95
N ALA A 48 6.27 0.06 13.81
CA ALA A 48 6.90 -0.95 14.67
C ALA A 48 8.28 -1.38 14.17
N GLU A 49 8.73 -0.93 12.99
CA GLU A 49 10.11 -1.13 12.56
C GLU A 49 11.05 -0.32 13.46
N GLU A 50 12.25 -0.83 13.66
CA GLU A 50 13.30 -0.10 14.39
C GLU A 50 13.64 1.19 13.64
N ASP A 51 13.92 2.26 14.36
CA ASP A 51 14.35 3.52 13.74
C ASP A 51 15.61 3.29 12.91
N GLU A 52 15.70 3.95 11.73
CA GLU A 52 16.84 3.90 10.81
C GLU A 52 17.21 2.46 10.38
N SER A 53 16.23 1.60 10.17
CA SER A 53 16.43 0.18 9.87
C SER A 53 16.01 -0.26 8.48
N LEU A 54 15.41 0.63 7.69
CA LEU A 54 14.92 0.31 6.35
C LEU A 54 15.82 0.93 5.27
N ASP A 55 16.36 0.09 4.39
CA ASP A 55 17.15 0.53 3.23
C ASP A 55 16.25 1.06 2.13
N ILE A 56 15.09 0.42 1.93
CA ILE A 56 14.15 0.73 0.85
C ILE A 56 12.75 0.94 1.41
N VAL A 57 12.12 2.04 1.05
CA VAL A 57 10.69 2.26 1.30
C VAL A 57 9.95 2.40 -0.02
N GLY A 58 8.95 1.53 -0.22
CA GLY A 58 8.07 1.58 -1.37
C GLY A 58 6.79 2.37 -1.07
N LEU A 59 6.45 3.33 -1.92
CA LEU A 59 5.23 4.14 -1.86
C LEU A 59 4.40 3.90 -3.11
N GLY A 60 3.11 3.67 -2.94
CA GLY A 60 2.24 3.39 -4.07
C GLY A 60 0.89 2.81 -3.67
N SER A 61 0.27 2.13 -4.62
CA SER A 61 -1.03 1.50 -4.42
C SER A 61 -0.92 -0.04 -4.34
N SER A 62 -2.04 -0.73 -4.55
CA SER A 62 -2.07 -2.18 -4.75
C SER A 62 -1.12 -2.63 -5.87
N ALA A 63 -0.88 -1.79 -6.84
CA ALA A 63 0.12 -2.01 -7.88
C ALA A 63 1.58 -2.11 -7.35
N LEU A 64 1.86 -1.73 -6.12
CA LEU A 64 3.14 -1.96 -5.49
C LEU A 64 3.11 -3.17 -4.54
N TYR A 65 2.19 -3.17 -3.55
CA TYR A 65 2.19 -4.21 -2.52
C TYR A 65 1.71 -5.59 -2.98
N ARG A 66 1.21 -5.71 -4.21
CA ARG A 66 0.91 -6.98 -4.86
C ARG A 66 2.03 -7.49 -5.76
N TYR A 67 3.04 -6.67 -6.00
CA TYR A 67 4.15 -6.97 -6.90
C TYR A 67 5.48 -7.11 -6.18
N VAL A 68 5.71 -6.33 -5.14
CA VAL A 68 7.00 -6.31 -4.45
C VAL A 68 6.89 -7.02 -3.10
N ASN A 69 7.50 -8.18 -3.05
CA ASN A 69 7.65 -9.02 -1.87
C ASN A 69 8.89 -8.57 -1.08
N ALA A 70 8.69 -7.73 -0.08
CA ALA A 70 9.77 -7.15 0.70
C ALA A 70 10.65 -8.19 1.44
N PRO A 71 10.09 -9.23 2.10
CA PRO A 71 10.91 -10.31 2.65
C PRO A 71 11.72 -11.10 1.61
N LEU A 72 11.23 -11.23 0.37
CA LEU A 72 11.99 -11.86 -0.71
C LEU A 72 13.19 -11.00 -1.16
N LEU A 73 13.05 -9.66 -1.15
CA LEU A 73 14.18 -8.76 -1.38
C LEU A 73 15.27 -8.93 -0.30
N TRP A 74 14.87 -9.14 0.96
CA TRP A 74 15.80 -9.48 2.02
C TRP A 74 16.50 -10.82 1.76
N GLU A 75 15.75 -11.86 1.41
CA GLU A 75 16.32 -13.20 1.16
C GLU A 75 17.33 -13.20 0.01
N GLN A 76 17.03 -12.48 -1.08
CA GLN A 76 17.84 -12.49 -2.30
C GLN A 76 18.98 -11.48 -2.29
N GLN A 77 18.76 -10.29 -1.73
CA GLN A 77 19.68 -9.16 -1.84
C GLN A 77 20.17 -8.63 -0.48
N GLY A 78 19.56 -9.06 0.61
CA GLY A 78 19.85 -8.55 1.96
C GLY A 78 19.28 -7.16 2.23
N TYR A 79 18.36 -6.64 1.41
CA TYR A 79 17.76 -5.31 1.60
C TYR A 79 16.61 -5.36 2.57
N THR A 80 16.68 -4.57 3.64
CA THR A 80 15.54 -4.31 4.50
C THR A 80 14.59 -3.34 3.79
N SER A 81 13.34 -3.75 3.58
CA SER A 81 12.40 -2.93 2.81
C SER A 81 10.98 -2.98 3.37
N PHE A 82 10.19 -1.93 3.15
CA PHE A 82 8.79 -1.88 3.56
C PHE A 82 7.92 -1.24 2.47
N MET A 83 6.84 -1.93 2.07
CA MET A 83 5.89 -1.42 1.09
C MET A 83 4.78 -0.65 1.80
N LEU A 84 5.03 0.65 2.07
CA LEU A 84 4.07 1.58 2.67
C LEU A 84 3.06 2.05 1.60
N ALA A 85 2.21 1.13 1.20
CA ALA A 85 1.28 1.27 0.10
C ALA A 85 -0.12 0.80 0.50
N THR A 86 -1.16 1.49 0.03
CA THR A 86 -2.55 1.19 0.37
C THR A 86 -3.40 1.01 -0.90
N ALA A 87 -4.61 0.42 -0.77
CA ALA A 87 -5.49 0.26 -1.91
C ALA A 87 -5.87 1.61 -2.52
N SER A 88 -5.72 1.72 -3.84
CA SER A 88 -6.02 2.96 -4.59
C SER A 88 -5.45 4.23 -3.92
N GLN A 89 -4.22 4.15 -3.45
CA GLN A 89 -3.58 5.23 -2.69
C GLN A 89 -3.63 6.57 -3.43
N PRO A 90 -4.16 7.64 -2.81
CA PRO A 90 -4.20 8.95 -3.43
C PRO A 90 -2.79 9.50 -3.73
N VAL A 91 -2.50 9.81 -5.00
CA VAL A 91 -1.19 10.35 -5.41
C VAL A 91 -0.86 11.66 -4.68
N ALA A 92 -1.86 12.46 -4.33
CA ALA A 92 -1.70 13.69 -3.57
C ALA A 92 -1.12 13.48 -2.16
N LEU A 93 -1.21 12.26 -1.59
CA LEU A 93 -0.65 11.94 -0.27
C LEU A 93 0.76 11.36 -0.30
N MET A 94 1.37 11.18 -1.48
CA MET A 94 2.75 10.65 -1.58
C MET A 94 3.76 11.49 -0.81
N GLU A 95 3.70 12.83 -0.93
CA GLU A 95 4.58 13.73 -0.17
C GLU A 95 4.42 13.58 1.34
N ASN A 96 3.17 13.43 1.81
CA ASN A 96 2.89 13.22 3.24
C ASN A 96 3.40 11.85 3.73
N LEU A 97 3.43 10.83 2.88
CA LEU A 97 3.98 9.53 3.24
C LEU A 97 5.51 9.54 3.27
N ILE A 98 6.17 10.34 2.43
CA ILE A 98 7.60 10.63 2.55
C ILE A 98 7.87 11.31 3.90
N ASP A 99 7.15 12.42 4.21
CA ASP A 99 7.28 13.10 5.51
C ASP A 99 7.00 12.18 6.70
N GLU A 100 6.10 11.21 6.55
CA GLU A 100 5.81 10.22 7.60
C GLU A 100 6.95 9.23 7.75
N THR A 101 7.52 8.78 6.64
CA THR A 101 8.70 7.88 6.61
C THR A 101 9.88 8.53 7.30
N GLU A 102 10.20 9.77 6.95
CA GLU A 102 11.37 10.49 7.45
C GLU A 102 11.33 10.86 8.94
N LYS A 103 10.23 10.56 9.64
CA LYS A 103 10.18 10.71 11.10
C LYS A 103 11.01 9.66 11.83
N THR A 104 11.16 8.48 11.26
CA THR A 104 11.82 7.33 11.91
C THR A 104 12.77 6.57 11.00
N GLN A 105 12.73 6.84 9.70
CA GLN A 105 13.54 6.14 8.70
C GLN A 105 14.22 7.14 7.76
N SER A 106 15.41 6.79 7.28
CA SER A 106 16.15 7.52 6.25
C SER A 106 16.57 6.53 5.15
N PRO A 107 15.60 6.04 4.33
CA PRO A 107 15.89 4.97 3.39
C PRO A 107 16.92 5.39 2.35
N GLN A 108 17.78 4.46 1.96
CA GLN A 108 18.77 4.67 0.91
C GLN A 108 18.14 4.79 -0.47
N LEU A 109 16.92 4.24 -0.65
CA LEU A 109 16.15 4.31 -1.88
C LEU A 109 14.64 4.36 -1.59
N TYR A 110 13.94 5.26 -2.27
CA TYR A 110 12.48 5.20 -2.40
C TYR A 110 12.10 4.54 -3.72
N ILE A 111 11.14 3.60 -3.67
CA ILE A 111 10.47 3.07 -4.86
C ILE A 111 9.08 3.69 -4.92
N ILE A 112 8.79 4.49 -5.95
CA ILE A 112 7.49 5.15 -6.10
C ILE A 112 6.75 4.58 -7.31
N GLU A 113 5.65 3.89 -7.04
CA GLU A 113 4.79 3.30 -8.05
C GLU A 113 3.89 4.37 -8.69
N THR A 114 3.77 4.35 -10.02
CA THR A 114 3.22 5.48 -10.79
C THR A 114 1.89 5.24 -11.47
N ARG A 115 1.36 4.02 -11.49
CA ARG A 115 0.13 3.70 -12.25
C ARG A 115 -1.10 4.50 -11.80
N ARG A 116 -1.14 4.91 -10.51
CA ARG A 116 -2.23 5.76 -10.01
C ARG A 116 -2.30 7.15 -10.66
N TYR A 117 -1.23 7.63 -11.29
CA TYR A 117 -1.27 8.88 -12.07
C TYR A 117 -2.05 8.73 -13.39
N LEU A 118 -2.33 7.49 -13.83
CA LEU A 118 -3.09 7.20 -15.05
C LEU A 118 -4.61 7.20 -14.82
N ASP A 119 -5.06 7.26 -13.58
CA ASP A 119 -6.48 7.24 -13.25
C ASP A 119 -7.22 8.47 -13.79
N GLN A 120 -8.50 8.25 -14.12
CA GLN A 120 -9.39 9.28 -14.63
C GLN A 120 -10.51 9.65 -13.64
N ASN A 121 -10.51 9.04 -12.45
CA ASN A 121 -11.56 9.19 -11.45
C ASN A 121 -11.11 10.03 -10.26
N GLU A 122 -12.06 10.68 -9.60
CA GLU A 122 -11.82 11.33 -8.31
C GLU A 122 -11.49 10.30 -7.21
N VAL A 123 -10.76 10.76 -6.20
CA VAL A 123 -10.37 9.93 -5.05
C VAL A 123 -11.57 9.73 -4.12
N GLU A 124 -11.89 8.49 -3.81
CA GLU A 124 -12.93 8.13 -2.85
C GLU A 124 -12.54 8.50 -1.39
N GLU A 125 -13.51 8.88 -0.57
CA GLU A 125 -13.30 9.27 0.83
C GLU A 125 -12.62 8.15 1.66
N ASN A 126 -13.05 6.90 1.46
CA ASN A 126 -12.49 5.74 2.17
C ASN A 126 -10.97 5.61 1.92
N ARG A 127 -10.48 5.92 0.73
CA ARG A 127 -9.04 5.86 0.39
C ARG A 127 -8.22 6.93 1.11
N ILE A 128 -8.82 8.09 1.36
CA ILE A 128 -8.21 9.13 2.19
C ILE A 128 -8.14 8.66 3.64
N ARG A 129 -9.22 8.08 4.17
CA ARG A 129 -9.32 7.61 5.55
C ARG A 129 -8.39 6.44 5.85
N ILE A 130 -8.21 5.49 4.93
CA ILE A 130 -7.24 4.40 5.07
C ILE A 130 -5.85 4.92 5.48
N ILE A 131 -5.45 6.07 4.94
CA ILE A 131 -4.16 6.69 5.29
C ILE A 131 -4.30 7.57 6.52
N THR A 132 -5.15 8.60 6.45
CA THR A 132 -5.18 9.65 7.47
C THR A 132 -5.61 9.16 8.84
N ASP A 133 -6.54 8.19 8.92
CA ASP A 133 -7.00 7.65 10.19
C ASP A 133 -5.96 6.74 10.86
N ASN A 134 -5.06 6.16 10.06
CA ASN A 134 -3.97 5.30 10.55
C ASN A 134 -2.65 6.03 10.79
N MET A 135 -2.49 7.28 10.30
CA MET A 135 -1.35 8.13 10.66
C MET A 135 -1.37 8.49 12.16
N LYS A 136 -0.19 8.53 12.78
CA LYS A 136 -0.04 9.08 14.14
C LYS A 136 -0.48 10.54 14.17
N TYR A 137 -1.10 10.99 15.29
CA TYR A 137 -1.48 12.40 15.46
C TYR A 137 -0.26 13.31 15.36
N SER A 138 -0.24 14.15 14.33
CA SER A 138 0.91 15.01 14.00
C SER A 138 0.48 16.15 13.08
N TRP A 139 1.34 17.15 12.91
CA TRP A 139 1.12 18.21 11.93
C TRP A 139 1.09 17.70 10.51
N ASN A 140 1.83 16.63 10.20
CA ASN A 140 1.79 15.98 8.89
C ASN A 140 0.41 15.36 8.61
N ARG A 141 -0.20 14.67 9.61
CA ARG A 141 -1.60 14.19 9.49
C ARG A 141 -2.58 15.34 9.25
N VAL A 142 -2.42 16.47 9.97
CA VAL A 142 -3.25 17.67 9.75
C VAL A 142 -3.06 18.22 8.33
N ALA A 143 -1.83 18.28 7.83
CA ALA A 143 -1.53 18.71 6.47
C ALA A 143 -2.17 17.79 5.42
N ALA A 144 -2.05 16.46 5.57
CA ALA A 144 -2.69 15.46 4.71
C ALA A 144 -4.22 15.64 4.64
N ILE A 145 -4.88 15.77 5.79
CA ILE A 145 -6.32 16.03 5.86
C ILE A 145 -6.67 17.34 5.16
N ASN A 146 -5.93 18.42 5.40
CA ASN A 146 -6.18 19.72 4.79
C ASN A 146 -5.98 19.70 3.27
N LYS A 147 -5.03 18.93 2.77
CA LYS A 147 -4.77 18.75 1.33
C LYS A 147 -5.93 18.05 0.64
N MET A 148 -6.46 17.00 1.25
CA MET A 148 -7.48 16.14 0.64
C MET A 148 -8.92 16.58 0.88
N VAL A 149 -9.22 17.18 2.03
CA VAL A 149 -10.60 17.46 2.45
C VAL A 149 -10.87 18.96 2.44
N LYS A 150 -11.89 19.38 1.69
CA LYS A 150 -12.31 20.79 1.58
C LYS A 150 -13.39 21.12 2.62
N GLY A 151 -13.31 22.30 3.20
CA GLY A 151 -14.29 22.77 4.20
C GLY A 151 -13.99 22.26 5.61
N TRP A 152 -14.15 23.12 6.61
CA TRP A 152 -13.81 22.76 7.99
C TRP A 152 -14.82 21.75 8.58
N GLU A 153 -16.09 21.82 8.17
CA GLU A 153 -17.14 20.89 8.56
C GLU A 153 -16.80 19.45 8.17
N ASN A 154 -16.26 19.28 6.94
CA ASN A 154 -15.90 17.98 6.41
C ASN A 154 -14.58 17.46 7.04
N ARG A 155 -13.69 18.36 7.49
CA ARG A 155 -12.43 18.00 8.16
C ARG A 155 -12.63 17.56 9.61
N LEU A 156 -13.67 18.08 10.29
CA LEU A 156 -13.88 17.80 11.70
C LEU A 156 -13.99 16.31 12.03
N PRO A 157 -14.69 15.45 11.25
CA PRO A 157 -14.72 14.01 11.46
C PRO A 157 -13.37 13.29 11.25
N TYR A 158 -12.42 13.92 10.55
CA TYR A 158 -11.04 13.40 10.41
C TYR A 158 -10.14 13.79 11.57
N TYR A 159 -10.39 14.93 12.22
CA TYR A 159 -9.65 15.32 13.42
C TYR A 159 -10.18 14.65 14.68
N LEU A 160 -11.48 14.40 14.71
CA LEU A 160 -12.19 13.74 15.80
C LEU A 160 -12.90 12.50 15.25
N ASP A 161 -12.14 11.44 15.00
CA ASP A 161 -12.63 10.21 14.37
C ASP A 161 -13.84 9.61 15.10
N LEU A 162 -14.02 9.93 16.40
CA LEU A 162 -15.18 9.54 17.17
C LEU A 162 -16.50 10.03 16.54
N ILE A 163 -16.49 11.17 15.84
CA ILE A 163 -17.68 11.67 15.11
C ILE A 163 -18.05 10.67 13.99
N GLN A 164 -17.06 10.07 13.34
CA GLN A 164 -17.26 9.08 12.28
C GLN A 164 -17.59 7.70 12.84
N TYR A 165 -16.86 7.28 13.90
CA TYR A 165 -16.83 5.89 14.35
C TYR A 165 -17.56 5.64 15.67
N HIS A 166 -18.30 6.63 16.22
CA HIS A 166 -19.00 6.46 17.49
C HIS A 166 -19.98 5.27 17.51
N GLY A 167 -20.58 4.91 16.36
CA GLY A 167 -21.48 3.76 16.24
C GLY A 167 -20.77 2.39 16.31
N ASN A 168 -19.44 2.33 16.21
CA ASN A 168 -18.70 1.08 16.24
C ASN A 168 -18.59 0.45 17.64
N TRP A 169 -19.13 1.07 18.68
CA TRP A 169 -19.18 0.48 20.01
C TRP A 169 -19.88 -0.89 20.05
N GLU A 170 -20.80 -1.14 19.10
CA GLU A 170 -21.49 -2.42 18.94
C GLU A 170 -20.58 -3.52 18.39
N ASN A 171 -19.50 -3.15 17.69
CA ASN A 171 -18.52 -4.05 17.09
C ASN A 171 -17.22 -4.13 17.90
N TYR A 172 -17.23 -3.62 19.14
CA TYR A 172 -16.08 -3.65 20.03
C TYR A 172 -15.69 -5.10 20.38
N THR A 173 -14.39 -5.39 20.27
CA THR A 173 -13.78 -6.67 20.70
C THR A 173 -12.51 -6.39 21.49
N GLU A 174 -11.93 -7.43 22.12
CA GLU A 174 -10.63 -7.30 22.81
C GLU A 174 -9.52 -6.85 21.85
N ASP A 175 -9.58 -7.25 20.58
CA ASP A 175 -8.65 -6.81 19.54
C ASP A 175 -8.64 -5.30 19.35
N SER A 176 -9.77 -4.62 19.64
CA SER A 176 -9.83 -3.15 19.59
C SER A 176 -8.90 -2.48 20.60
N LEU A 177 -8.56 -3.15 21.71
CA LEU A 177 -7.62 -2.67 22.72
C LEU A 177 -6.15 -2.98 22.36
N GLU A 178 -5.92 -4.02 21.59
CA GLU A 178 -4.57 -4.47 21.25
C GLU A 178 -3.79 -3.34 20.56
N TYR A 179 -4.43 -2.58 19.70
CA TYR A 179 -3.84 -1.44 19.00
C TYR A 179 -3.52 -0.23 19.88
N LEU A 180 -3.95 -0.19 21.14
CA LEU A 180 -3.57 0.87 22.08
C LEU A 180 -2.17 0.65 22.68
N THR A 181 -1.74 -0.60 22.76
CA THR A 181 -0.56 -0.99 23.52
C THR A 181 0.53 -1.65 22.69
N ASN A 182 0.20 -2.16 21.51
CA ASN A 182 1.11 -2.96 20.70
C ASN A 182 1.16 -2.43 19.25
N GLU A 183 2.27 -1.81 18.87
CA GLU A 183 2.67 -1.71 17.48
C GLU A 183 3.17 -3.10 17.08
N LYS A 184 2.35 -3.87 16.36
CA LYS A 184 2.73 -5.19 15.87
C LYS A 184 3.55 -5.05 14.61
N LYS A 185 4.71 -5.69 14.56
CA LYS A 185 5.49 -5.82 13.34
C LYS A 185 4.67 -6.57 12.28
N ASP A 186 4.69 -6.08 11.06
CA ASP A 186 4.15 -6.79 9.91
C ASP A 186 5.25 -7.69 9.33
N ALA A 187 5.14 -9.01 9.51
CA ALA A 187 6.10 -9.97 8.98
C ALA A 187 6.19 -9.89 7.44
N MET A 188 5.08 -9.55 6.78
CA MET A 188 5.04 -9.37 5.32
C MET A 188 5.62 -8.02 4.86
N LYS A 189 5.99 -7.12 5.78
CA LYS A 189 6.59 -5.81 5.45
C LYS A 189 5.78 -5.01 4.42
N GLY A 190 4.45 -5.05 4.55
CA GLY A 190 3.52 -4.38 3.66
C GLY A 190 3.13 -5.17 2.41
N TRP A 191 3.83 -6.25 2.05
CA TRP A 191 3.45 -7.11 0.93
C TRP A 191 2.22 -7.99 1.27
N ARG A 192 1.47 -8.39 0.24
CA ARG A 192 0.31 -9.29 0.41
C ARG A 192 0.18 -10.23 -0.78
N ALA A 193 0.30 -11.53 -0.51
CA ALA A 193 0.17 -12.60 -1.48
C ALA A 193 -1.29 -12.80 -1.94
N ILE A 194 -1.46 -13.18 -3.19
CA ILE A 194 -2.71 -13.66 -3.78
C ILE A 194 -2.45 -15.01 -4.44
N SER A 195 -3.30 -15.99 -4.17
CA SER A 195 -3.25 -17.34 -4.76
C SER A 195 -4.25 -17.54 -5.89
N ARG A 196 -5.07 -16.53 -6.24
CA ARG A 196 -6.01 -16.60 -7.37
C ARG A 196 -5.29 -16.45 -8.70
N VAL A 197 -5.91 -16.94 -9.76
CA VAL A 197 -5.46 -16.78 -11.13
C VAL A 197 -6.65 -16.48 -12.03
N THR A 198 -6.45 -15.55 -12.92
CA THR A 198 -7.36 -15.26 -14.05
C THR A 198 -6.49 -15.25 -15.30
N PRO A 199 -6.65 -16.23 -16.21
CA PRO A 199 -5.93 -16.22 -17.46
C PRO A 199 -6.30 -14.97 -18.27
N LEU A 200 -5.28 -14.21 -18.67
CA LEU A 200 -5.41 -12.98 -19.44
C LEU A 200 -4.73 -13.15 -20.79
N GLU A 201 -5.20 -12.38 -21.77
CA GLU A 201 -4.49 -12.21 -23.02
C GLU A 201 -3.37 -11.18 -22.86
N TYR A 202 -2.18 -11.49 -23.36
CA TYR A 202 -1.08 -10.51 -23.36
C TYR A 202 -1.32 -9.45 -24.45
N LEU A 203 -1.45 -8.21 -24.05
CA LEU A 203 -1.48 -7.05 -24.95
C LEU A 203 -0.07 -6.47 -25.06
N ASP A 204 0.57 -6.64 -26.22
CA ASP A 204 1.92 -6.10 -26.44
C ASP A 204 1.88 -4.60 -26.71
N VAL A 205 2.12 -3.83 -25.68
CA VAL A 205 2.21 -2.36 -25.75
C VAL A 205 3.64 -1.84 -25.92
N SER A 206 4.62 -2.71 -26.13
CA SER A 206 6.03 -2.35 -26.22
C SER A 206 6.36 -1.42 -27.41
N GLN A 207 5.53 -1.38 -28.43
CA GLN A 207 5.70 -0.52 -29.61
C GLN A 207 4.94 0.82 -29.50
N VAL A 208 4.21 1.05 -28.43
CA VAL A 208 3.47 2.30 -28.21
C VAL A 208 4.46 3.38 -27.77
N THR A 209 4.75 4.33 -28.66
CA THR A 209 5.66 5.46 -28.40
C THR A 209 4.96 6.80 -28.28
N ALA A 210 3.68 6.88 -28.69
CA ALA A 210 2.87 8.08 -28.56
C ALA A 210 2.62 8.43 -27.08
N GLU A 211 2.37 9.71 -26.83
CA GLU A 211 2.04 10.23 -25.50
C GLU A 211 0.61 10.74 -25.44
N LYS A 212 -0.04 10.55 -24.30
CA LYS A 212 -1.32 11.15 -23.95
C LYS A 212 -1.23 11.82 -22.59
N PRO A 213 -1.59 13.12 -22.46
CA PRO A 213 -1.60 13.77 -21.17
C PRO A 213 -2.51 13.07 -20.15
N ILE A 214 -2.07 13.03 -18.89
CA ILE A 214 -2.87 12.62 -17.74
C ILE A 214 -3.76 13.77 -17.26
N LEU A 215 -4.59 13.55 -16.24
CA LEU A 215 -5.38 14.62 -15.64
C LEU A 215 -4.46 15.73 -15.11
N GLU A 216 -4.80 16.99 -15.36
CA GLU A 216 -4.05 18.16 -14.92
C GLU A 216 -3.80 18.17 -13.40
N SER A 217 -4.80 17.71 -12.62
CA SER A 217 -4.66 17.59 -11.18
C SER A 217 -3.57 16.59 -10.78
N TYR A 218 -3.48 15.45 -11.47
CA TYR A 218 -2.48 14.42 -11.21
C TYR A 218 -1.10 14.81 -11.72
N GLU A 219 -1.01 15.50 -12.86
CA GLU A 219 0.24 16.08 -13.33
C GLU A 219 0.81 17.10 -12.32
N LYS A 220 -0.05 17.95 -11.78
CA LYS A 220 0.35 18.91 -10.73
C LYS A 220 0.91 18.21 -9.50
N GLU A 221 0.27 17.14 -9.02
CA GLU A 221 0.75 16.38 -7.88
C GLU A 221 2.07 15.65 -8.20
N LEU A 222 2.22 15.10 -9.41
CA LEU A 222 3.49 14.50 -9.86
C LEU A 222 4.62 15.52 -9.86
N ARG A 223 4.41 16.68 -10.45
CA ARG A 223 5.44 17.75 -10.50
C ARG A 223 5.81 18.23 -9.09
N SER A 224 4.83 18.39 -8.20
CA SER A 224 5.07 18.74 -6.79
C SER A 224 5.94 17.70 -6.09
N LEU A 225 5.61 16.41 -6.26
CA LEU A 225 6.39 15.30 -5.71
C LEU A 225 7.85 15.32 -6.24
N LEU A 226 8.04 15.52 -7.53
CA LEU A 226 9.37 15.59 -8.15
C LEU A 226 10.19 16.77 -7.60
N GLU A 227 9.56 17.93 -7.40
CA GLU A 227 10.19 19.10 -6.76
C GLU A 227 10.60 18.80 -5.32
N LYS A 228 9.75 18.14 -4.53
CA LYS A 228 10.08 17.69 -3.16
C LYS A 228 11.28 16.75 -3.18
N CYS A 229 11.24 15.70 -4.01
CA CYS A 229 12.33 14.73 -4.11
C CYS A 229 13.67 15.42 -4.47
N LYS A 230 13.66 16.39 -5.39
CA LYS A 230 14.86 17.18 -5.72
C LYS A 230 15.35 18.05 -4.56
N LYS A 231 14.42 18.78 -3.94
CA LYS A 231 14.73 19.73 -2.85
C LYS A 231 15.34 19.00 -1.65
N GLU A 232 14.88 17.80 -1.35
CA GLU A 232 15.32 17.00 -0.22
C GLU A 232 16.44 16.02 -0.61
N ASN A 233 16.87 16.05 -1.88
CA ASN A 233 17.92 15.19 -2.44
C ASN A 233 17.65 13.69 -2.20
N LEU A 234 16.40 13.27 -2.37
CA LEU A 234 16.00 11.88 -2.20
C LEU A 234 16.48 11.03 -3.37
N ASN A 235 16.97 9.83 -3.05
CA ASN A 235 17.26 8.80 -4.05
C ASN A 235 15.96 8.04 -4.37
N VAL A 236 15.45 8.17 -5.59
CA VAL A 236 14.12 7.67 -5.97
C VAL A 236 14.18 6.90 -7.28
N LEU A 237 13.60 5.71 -7.29
CA LEU A 237 13.26 4.94 -8.49
C LEU A 237 11.74 5.01 -8.70
N PHE A 238 11.30 5.63 -9.78
CA PHE A 238 9.91 5.58 -10.20
C PHE A 238 9.65 4.31 -11.02
N VAL A 239 8.55 3.59 -10.68
CA VAL A 239 8.25 2.29 -11.27
C VAL A 239 6.79 2.24 -11.71
N ALA A 240 6.53 1.81 -12.94
CA ALA A 240 5.22 1.30 -13.34
C ALA A 240 5.30 -0.23 -13.34
N THR A 241 4.59 -0.89 -12.43
CA THR A 241 4.52 -2.37 -12.42
C THR A 241 3.72 -2.87 -13.63
N PRO A 242 4.05 -4.05 -14.20
CA PRO A 242 3.39 -4.53 -15.42
C PRO A 242 1.91 -4.89 -15.17
N TRP A 243 1.04 -4.61 -16.13
CA TRP A 243 -0.38 -4.97 -16.11
C TRP A 243 -0.90 -5.18 -17.53
N GLN A 244 -2.14 -5.64 -17.71
CA GLN A 244 -2.78 -5.70 -19.02
C GLN A 244 -3.17 -4.29 -19.48
N ALA A 245 -2.16 -3.48 -19.82
CA ALA A 245 -2.36 -2.11 -20.25
C ALA A 245 -3.02 -2.02 -21.61
N THR A 246 -3.96 -1.10 -21.75
CA THR A 246 -4.44 -0.64 -23.06
C THR A 246 -3.41 0.26 -23.72
N GLU A 247 -3.53 0.46 -25.02
CA GLU A 247 -2.68 1.41 -25.76
C GLU A 247 -2.78 2.83 -25.17
N GLU A 248 -3.99 3.25 -24.78
CA GLU A 248 -4.23 4.56 -24.17
C GLU A 248 -3.52 4.73 -22.82
N GLU A 249 -3.59 3.70 -21.97
CA GLU A 249 -2.88 3.71 -20.68
C GLU A 249 -1.37 3.74 -20.88
N GLN A 250 -0.84 3.01 -21.86
CA GLN A 250 0.59 3.09 -22.19
C GLN A 250 0.99 4.46 -22.72
N GLN A 251 0.17 5.12 -23.53
CA GLN A 251 0.43 6.50 -23.97
C GLN A 251 0.48 7.47 -22.78
N MET A 252 -0.40 7.32 -21.80
CA MET A 252 -0.37 8.09 -20.55
C MET A 252 0.86 7.75 -19.72
N GLY A 253 1.25 6.47 -19.64
CA GLY A 253 2.49 6.01 -19.00
C GLY A 253 3.73 6.65 -19.61
N ASN A 254 3.80 6.72 -20.95
CA ASN A 254 4.89 7.39 -21.67
C ASN A 254 4.97 8.90 -21.33
N TYR A 255 3.82 9.56 -21.19
CA TYR A 255 3.75 10.95 -20.76
C TYR A 255 4.28 11.14 -19.33
N VAL A 256 3.88 10.27 -18.39
CA VAL A 256 4.37 10.26 -17.00
C VAL A 256 5.88 10.03 -16.97
N LYS A 257 6.37 9.02 -17.72
CA LYS A 257 7.80 8.73 -17.89
C LYS A 257 8.57 9.96 -18.31
N ARG A 258 8.15 10.64 -19.37
CA ARG A 258 8.84 11.85 -19.86
C ARG A 258 8.94 12.93 -18.78
N ILE A 259 7.88 13.21 -18.04
CA ILE A 259 7.89 14.21 -16.95
C ILE A 259 8.91 13.84 -15.88
N ILE A 260 8.98 12.56 -15.50
CA ILE A 260 9.89 12.06 -14.48
C ILE A 260 11.36 12.16 -14.96
N GLU A 261 11.62 11.71 -16.19
CA GLU A 261 12.96 11.73 -16.78
C GLU A 261 13.46 13.18 -17.03
N GLU A 262 12.59 14.09 -17.51
CA GLU A 262 12.90 15.53 -17.61
C GLU A 262 13.23 16.15 -16.25
N ALA A 263 12.64 15.64 -15.18
CA ALA A 263 12.98 16.03 -13.82
C ALA A 263 14.31 15.41 -13.33
N GLY A 264 14.93 14.50 -14.08
CA GLY A 264 16.23 13.89 -13.79
C GLY A 264 16.14 12.66 -12.89
N PHE A 265 14.98 12.02 -12.79
CA PHE A 265 14.81 10.76 -12.04
C PHE A 265 14.72 9.56 -12.99
N PRO A 266 15.21 8.39 -12.55
CA PRO A 266 15.03 7.14 -13.29
C PRO A 266 13.57 6.69 -13.27
N TYR A 267 13.14 6.10 -14.39
CA TYR A 267 11.82 5.51 -14.55
C TYR A 267 11.91 4.11 -15.13
N LEU A 268 11.28 3.14 -14.49
CA LEU A 268 11.27 1.75 -14.89
C LEU A 268 9.85 1.33 -15.28
N ASP A 269 9.62 1.08 -16.57
CA ASP A 269 8.34 0.64 -17.10
C ASP A 269 8.30 -0.89 -17.22
N GLY A 270 7.64 -1.55 -16.28
CA GLY A 270 7.52 -3.01 -16.27
C GLY A 270 6.82 -3.60 -17.50
N ASN A 271 5.93 -2.85 -18.17
CA ASN A 271 5.30 -3.32 -19.41
C ASN A 271 6.30 -3.44 -20.58
N GLN A 272 7.39 -2.68 -20.53
CA GLN A 272 8.47 -2.79 -21.53
C GLN A 272 9.38 -3.99 -21.26
N HIS A 273 9.33 -4.58 -20.06
CA HIS A 273 10.21 -5.64 -19.58
C HIS A 273 9.50 -6.97 -19.32
N VAL A 274 8.25 -7.15 -19.75
CA VAL A 274 7.44 -8.37 -19.48
C VAL A 274 8.17 -9.66 -19.81
N LYS A 275 8.88 -9.71 -20.95
CA LYS A 275 9.64 -10.89 -21.39
C LYS A 275 10.88 -11.15 -20.54
N GLU A 276 11.55 -10.08 -20.12
CA GLU A 276 12.75 -10.12 -19.26
C GLU A 276 12.38 -10.57 -17.84
N ILE A 277 11.28 -10.07 -17.30
CA ILE A 277 10.69 -10.49 -16.02
C ILE A 277 10.22 -11.96 -16.11
N GLY A 278 9.89 -12.45 -17.30
CA GLY A 278 9.38 -13.80 -17.52
C GLY A 278 7.91 -13.97 -17.08
N LEU A 279 7.11 -12.90 -17.15
CA LEU A 279 5.70 -12.96 -16.80
C LEU A 279 4.88 -13.68 -17.86
N ASP A 280 3.97 -14.55 -17.40
CA ASP A 280 2.98 -15.24 -18.19
C ASP A 280 1.58 -14.73 -17.80
N TYR A 281 0.92 -14.03 -18.71
CA TYR A 281 -0.42 -13.49 -18.51
C TYR A 281 -1.50 -14.56 -18.33
N GLY A 282 -1.22 -15.80 -18.75
CA GLY A 282 -2.10 -16.94 -18.54
C GLY A 282 -2.09 -17.48 -17.11
N THR A 283 -1.01 -17.23 -16.34
CA THR A 283 -0.80 -17.89 -15.03
C THR A 283 -0.40 -16.96 -13.90
N ASP A 284 0.18 -15.78 -14.16
CA ASP A 284 0.83 -14.95 -13.16
C ASP A 284 -0.03 -13.79 -12.64
N PHE A 285 -1.25 -13.66 -13.15
CA PHE A 285 -2.16 -12.58 -12.78
C PHE A 285 -3.44 -13.11 -12.13
N TYR A 286 -3.99 -12.36 -11.17
CA TYR A 286 -5.32 -12.68 -10.64
C TYR A 286 -6.43 -11.76 -11.16
N ASN A 287 -6.07 -10.65 -11.78
CA ASN A 287 -6.93 -9.78 -12.60
C ASN A 287 -6.06 -8.97 -13.57
N ASP A 288 -6.69 -8.12 -14.38
CA ASP A 288 -6.04 -7.29 -15.42
C ASP A 288 -4.97 -6.31 -14.87
N LYS A 289 -4.97 -6.05 -13.55
CA LYS A 289 -4.12 -5.04 -12.91
C LYS A 289 -3.07 -5.60 -11.97
N HIS A 290 -3.19 -6.85 -11.50
CA HIS A 290 -2.36 -7.32 -10.41
C HIS A 290 -1.88 -8.75 -10.61
N THR A 291 -0.64 -8.99 -10.20
CA THR A 291 -0.05 -10.32 -10.17
C THR A 291 -0.53 -11.12 -8.96
N ASN A 292 -0.52 -12.44 -9.12
CA ASN A 292 -0.58 -13.39 -8.01
C ASN A 292 0.81 -13.64 -7.42
N VAL A 293 0.92 -14.58 -6.48
CA VAL A 293 2.17 -14.89 -5.78
C VAL A 293 3.31 -15.27 -6.73
N ALA A 294 3.02 -16.00 -7.83
CA ALA A 294 4.04 -16.41 -8.79
C ALA A 294 4.55 -15.23 -9.65
N GLY A 295 3.64 -14.38 -10.12
CA GLY A 295 4.02 -13.18 -10.86
C GLY A 295 4.75 -12.15 -9.99
N ALA A 296 4.35 -12.02 -8.72
CA ALA A 296 5.03 -11.15 -7.75
C ALA A 296 6.46 -11.61 -7.46
N GLU A 297 6.70 -12.91 -7.33
CA GLU A 297 8.05 -13.47 -7.16
C GLU A 297 8.96 -13.11 -8.33
N LYS A 298 8.49 -13.32 -9.56
CA LYS A 298 9.25 -12.98 -10.78
C LYS A 298 9.58 -11.49 -10.85
N PHE A 299 8.59 -10.64 -10.58
CA PHE A 299 8.78 -9.20 -10.60
C PHE A 299 9.73 -8.73 -9.50
N THR A 300 9.59 -9.26 -8.27
CA THR A 300 10.46 -8.90 -7.15
C THR A 300 11.91 -9.28 -7.42
N THR A 301 12.15 -10.48 -7.95
CA THR A 301 13.50 -10.93 -8.30
C THR A 301 14.13 -10.02 -9.35
N TRP A 302 13.42 -9.75 -10.44
CA TRP A 302 13.90 -8.85 -11.48
C TRP A 302 14.17 -7.42 -10.98
N LEU A 303 13.27 -6.87 -10.16
CA LEU A 303 13.45 -5.55 -9.56
C LEU A 303 14.64 -5.52 -8.59
N GLY A 304 14.82 -6.57 -7.79
CA GLY A 304 15.94 -6.72 -6.86
C GLY A 304 17.28 -6.74 -7.59
N ASP A 305 17.37 -7.49 -8.68
CA ASP A 305 18.56 -7.57 -9.53
C ASP A 305 18.84 -6.21 -10.19
N TYR A 306 17.80 -5.53 -10.71
CA TYR A 306 17.94 -4.19 -11.25
C TYR A 306 18.48 -3.19 -10.21
N ILE A 307 17.96 -3.23 -8.98
CA ILE A 307 18.42 -2.36 -7.90
C ILE A 307 19.89 -2.67 -7.56
N ALA A 308 20.25 -3.94 -7.43
CA ALA A 308 21.63 -4.35 -7.14
C ALA A 308 22.62 -3.92 -8.22
N GLU A 309 22.21 -3.87 -9.49
CA GLU A 309 23.06 -3.43 -10.60
C GLU A 309 23.23 -1.90 -10.67
N HIS A 310 22.17 -1.14 -10.30
CA HIS A 310 22.12 0.31 -10.59
C HIS A 310 22.26 1.19 -9.36
N TYR A 311 22.15 0.63 -8.14
CA TYR A 311 22.19 1.39 -6.88
C TYR A 311 23.18 0.80 -5.90
N ASP A 312 23.97 1.66 -5.28
CA ASP A 312 24.90 1.27 -4.21
C ASP A 312 24.15 1.34 -2.85
N ILE A 313 23.43 0.25 -2.54
CA ILE A 313 22.68 0.10 -1.30
C ILE A 313 23.44 -0.82 -0.37
N SER A 314 23.79 -0.35 0.81
CA SER A 314 24.42 -1.17 1.84
C SER A 314 23.42 -2.19 2.38
N SER A 315 23.80 -3.46 2.40
CA SER A 315 23.06 -4.56 3.03
C SER A 315 23.69 -4.99 4.36
N GLU A 316 24.53 -4.14 4.97
CA GLU A 316 25.13 -4.41 6.27
C GLU A 316 24.21 -3.92 7.40
N HIS A 317 23.75 -4.85 8.25
CA HIS A 317 22.81 -4.55 9.32
C HIS A 317 23.30 -5.02 10.70
N PRO A 318 22.89 -4.32 11.78
CA PRO A 318 23.07 -4.79 13.14
C PRO A 318 22.43 -6.17 13.35
N LYS A 319 23.05 -7.03 14.18
CA LYS A 319 22.53 -8.39 14.45
C LYS A 319 21.04 -8.46 14.83
N LYS A 320 20.55 -7.47 15.57
CA LYS A 320 19.14 -7.39 15.97
C LYS A 320 18.22 -7.26 14.77
N ILE A 321 18.61 -6.44 13.79
CA ILE A 321 17.87 -6.25 12.55
C ILE A 321 17.90 -7.54 11.73
N VAL A 322 19.08 -8.13 11.52
CA VAL A 322 19.23 -9.42 10.84
C VAL A 322 18.29 -10.47 11.43
N GLN A 323 18.33 -10.69 12.73
CA GLN A 323 17.46 -11.68 13.39
C GLN A 323 15.96 -11.41 13.20
N SER A 324 15.55 -10.13 13.24
CA SER A 324 14.15 -9.74 13.03
C SER A 324 13.70 -10.02 11.59
N TRP A 325 14.60 -9.82 10.62
CA TRP A 325 14.31 -10.03 9.21
C TRP A 325 14.39 -11.51 8.81
N GLU A 326 15.31 -12.28 9.38
CA GLU A 326 15.36 -13.75 9.23
C GLU A 326 14.05 -14.38 9.71
N GLN A 327 13.55 -13.97 10.90
CA GLN A 327 12.27 -14.47 11.40
C GLN A 327 11.11 -14.06 10.47
N ALA A 328 11.05 -12.81 10.01
CA ALA A 328 10.01 -12.35 9.09
C ALA A 328 10.05 -13.11 7.75
N SER A 329 11.26 -13.39 7.23
CA SER A 329 11.46 -14.17 6.02
C SER A 329 10.97 -15.61 6.17
N GLU A 330 11.26 -16.28 7.30
CA GLU A 330 10.76 -17.64 7.58
C GLU A 330 9.21 -17.69 7.60
N GLU A 331 8.58 -16.74 8.28
CA GLU A 331 7.10 -16.64 8.34
C GLU A 331 6.51 -16.41 6.93
N GLN A 332 7.15 -15.56 6.15
CA GLN A 332 6.71 -15.23 4.80
C GLN A 332 6.90 -16.41 3.83
N ILE A 333 8.04 -17.11 3.86
CA ILE A 333 8.28 -18.30 3.04
C ILE A 333 7.16 -19.33 3.26
N ALA A 334 6.78 -19.58 4.53
CA ALA A 334 5.71 -20.49 4.85
C ALA A 334 4.34 -20.03 4.29
N ALA A 335 4.08 -18.72 4.32
CA ALA A 335 2.85 -18.15 3.76
C ALA A 335 2.84 -18.23 2.22
N ASP A 336 3.97 -17.96 1.57
CA ASP A 336 4.11 -18.05 0.12
C ASP A 336 3.98 -19.48 -0.40
N GLU A 337 4.62 -20.44 0.25
CA GLU A 337 4.47 -21.86 -0.09
C GLU A 337 3.01 -22.31 -0.01
N LYS A 338 2.29 -21.87 1.03
CA LYS A 338 0.85 -22.10 1.15
C LYS A 338 0.06 -21.47 0.01
N ALA A 339 0.39 -20.21 -0.35
CA ALA A 339 -0.26 -19.49 -1.45
C ALA A 339 0.05 -20.13 -2.81
N LYS A 340 1.31 -20.52 -3.05
CA LYS A 340 1.74 -21.25 -4.26
C LYS A 340 1.03 -22.60 -4.38
N GLY A 341 0.88 -23.34 -3.30
CA GLY A 341 0.12 -24.61 -3.28
C GLY A 341 -1.34 -24.43 -3.67
N LYS A 342 -2.01 -23.38 -3.16
CA LYS A 342 -3.37 -23.02 -3.57
C LYS A 342 -3.44 -22.59 -5.03
N LEU A 343 -2.47 -21.82 -5.52
CA LEU A 343 -2.38 -21.39 -6.91
C LEU A 343 -2.22 -22.59 -7.84
N ALA A 344 -1.32 -23.53 -7.52
CA ALA A 344 -1.10 -24.74 -8.30
C ALA A 344 -2.38 -25.56 -8.45
N ALA A 345 -3.13 -25.77 -7.35
CA ALA A 345 -4.41 -26.47 -7.37
C ALA A 345 -5.45 -25.77 -8.28
N ARG A 346 -5.46 -24.43 -8.29
CA ARG A 346 -6.36 -23.65 -9.18
C ARG A 346 -5.97 -23.75 -10.65
N LEU A 347 -4.67 -23.71 -10.94
CA LEU A 347 -4.17 -23.92 -12.31
C LEU A 347 -4.49 -25.33 -12.84
N GLU A 348 -4.36 -26.35 -11.98
CA GLU A 348 -4.75 -27.72 -12.32
C GLU A 348 -6.26 -27.85 -12.61
N ALA A 349 -7.09 -27.19 -11.79
CA ALA A 349 -8.56 -27.17 -11.99
C ALA A 349 -8.93 -26.44 -13.30
N LEU A 350 -8.24 -25.40 -13.69
CA LEU A 350 -8.44 -24.70 -14.97
C LEU A 350 -8.01 -25.57 -16.16
N ALA A 351 -6.92 -26.33 -16.03
CA ALA A 351 -6.43 -27.24 -17.06
C ALA A 351 -7.35 -28.48 -17.23
N ASN A 352 -8.07 -28.90 -16.19
CA ASN A 352 -8.91 -30.09 -16.15
C ASN A 352 -10.34 -29.77 -15.66
N PRO A 353 -11.16 -29.09 -16.42
CA PRO A 353 -12.50 -28.63 -15.97
C PRO A 353 -13.50 -29.77 -15.65
N GLN A 354 -13.20 -31.02 -16.02
CA GLN A 354 -14.07 -32.20 -15.76
C GLN A 354 -13.93 -32.75 -14.33
N THR A 355 -13.01 -32.24 -13.52
CA THR A 355 -12.77 -32.71 -12.14
C THR A 355 -13.48 -31.88 -11.06
N GLN A 356 -14.31 -30.92 -11.44
CA GLN A 356 -15.08 -30.14 -10.45
C GLN A 356 -16.20 -31.01 -9.82
N PRO A 357 -16.31 -31.08 -8.48
CA PRO A 357 -17.46 -31.69 -7.84
C PRO A 357 -18.73 -30.90 -8.18
N GLU A 358 -19.83 -31.59 -8.51
CA GLU A 358 -21.14 -31.03 -8.96
C GLU A 358 -21.84 -30.10 -7.93
N THR A 359 -21.22 -29.71 -6.84
CA THR A 359 -21.83 -28.90 -5.77
C THR A 359 -21.83 -27.38 -6.00
N ALA A 360 -21.30 -26.87 -7.12
CA ALA A 360 -21.27 -25.44 -7.44
C ALA A 360 -22.27 -24.98 -8.53
N GLN A 361 -23.18 -25.84 -9.00
CA GLN A 361 -24.24 -25.48 -9.94
C GLN A 361 -25.58 -25.20 -9.25
N GLY A 362 -25.62 -24.18 -8.44
CA GLY A 362 -26.84 -23.69 -7.83
C GLY A 362 -26.93 -22.17 -7.90
N SER A 363 -27.68 -21.68 -8.91
CA SER A 363 -28.13 -20.27 -9.08
C SER A 363 -27.16 -19.32 -9.81
N SER A 364 -27.32 -19.23 -11.13
CA SER A 364 -27.46 -17.96 -11.83
C SER A 364 -27.77 -18.18 -13.31
N ALA A 365 -29.06 -18.36 -13.62
CA ALA A 365 -29.59 -17.95 -14.93
C ALA A 365 -30.05 -16.50 -14.76
N GLY A 366 -29.17 -15.55 -15.06
CA GLY A 366 -29.43 -14.13 -15.06
C GLY A 366 -28.57 -13.50 -16.14
N THR A 367 -29.23 -13.02 -17.18
CA THR A 367 -28.84 -12.20 -18.31
C THR A 367 -27.50 -11.47 -18.15
N VAL A 368 -26.62 -11.68 -19.11
CA VAL A 368 -25.40 -10.90 -19.37
C VAL A 368 -25.83 -9.48 -19.75
N GLU A 369 -25.71 -8.54 -18.81
CA GLU A 369 -25.59 -7.12 -19.09
C GLU A 369 -24.13 -6.68 -18.85
N ALA A 370 -23.63 -5.92 -19.82
CA ALA A 370 -22.26 -5.48 -19.90
C ALA A 370 -21.90 -4.53 -18.73
N GLY A 371 -20.73 -4.75 -18.11
CA GLY A 371 -19.96 -3.72 -17.43
C GLY A 371 -20.31 -3.44 -15.96
N ALA A 372 -20.17 -4.42 -15.08
CA ALA A 372 -19.96 -4.14 -13.66
C ALA A 372 -18.46 -4.20 -13.35
N GLN A 373 -17.84 -3.04 -13.16
CA GLN A 373 -16.54 -2.93 -12.48
C GLN A 373 -16.75 -3.40 -11.04
N THR A 374 -16.31 -4.62 -10.72
CA THR A 374 -16.18 -5.07 -9.31
C THR A 374 -15.24 -4.10 -8.61
N THR A 375 -15.69 -3.47 -7.54
CA THR A 375 -14.86 -2.52 -6.79
C THR A 375 -13.70 -3.27 -6.13
N GLU A 376 -12.51 -2.66 -6.06
CA GLU A 376 -11.33 -3.25 -5.41
C GLU A 376 -11.62 -3.77 -3.99
N SER A 377 -12.58 -3.16 -3.27
CA SER A 377 -13.01 -3.57 -1.92
C SER A 377 -13.70 -4.94 -1.88
N GLU A 378 -14.47 -5.33 -2.91
CA GLU A 378 -15.09 -6.67 -2.98
C GLU A 378 -14.05 -7.75 -3.28
N ILE A 379 -13.00 -7.39 -4.05
CA ILE A 379 -11.89 -8.27 -4.38
C ILE A 379 -10.97 -8.49 -3.16
N GLU A 380 -10.82 -7.48 -2.29
CA GLU A 380 -9.98 -7.55 -1.10
C GLU A 380 -10.61 -8.35 0.04
N THR A 381 -11.93 -8.27 0.25
CA THR A 381 -12.65 -9.06 1.27
C THR A 381 -12.61 -10.57 1.00
N GLU A 382 -12.55 -11.00 -0.25
CA GLU A 382 -12.36 -12.41 -0.60
C GLU A 382 -10.91 -12.89 -0.38
N SER A 383 -9.91 -11.97 -0.31
CA SER A 383 -8.50 -12.35 -0.13
C SER A 383 -8.16 -12.83 1.28
N GLU A 384 -8.90 -12.39 2.31
CA GLU A 384 -8.70 -12.85 3.70
C GLU A 384 -9.13 -14.31 3.91
N THR A 385 -10.10 -14.79 3.17
CA THR A 385 -10.53 -16.21 3.23
C THR A 385 -9.49 -17.15 2.62
N ASP A 386 -8.59 -16.64 1.79
CA ASP A 386 -7.55 -17.45 1.13
C ASP A 386 -6.30 -17.66 1.99
N ILE A 387 -6.08 -16.85 3.01
CA ILE A 387 -4.87 -16.89 3.86
C ILE A 387 -5.15 -17.64 5.18
N LYS A 388 -6.42 -17.79 5.61
CA LYS A 388 -6.83 -18.63 6.73
C LYS A 388 -7.12 -20.03 6.25
#